data_189dd0bfbaffc6561d6ac67e11519c8e
#
_entry.id   189dd0bfbaffc6561d6ac67e11519c8e
#
_cell.length_a   1.000
_cell.length_b   1.000
_cell.length_c   1.000
_cell.angle_alpha   90.00
_cell.angle_beta   90.00
_cell.angle_gamma   90.00
#
_symmetry.space_group_name_H-M   'P 1'
#
loop_
_entity.id
_entity.type
_entity.pdbx_description
1 polymer ?
#
loop_
_entity_poly.entity_id
_entity_poly.type
_entity_poly.pdbx_seq_one_letter_code
_entity_poly.pdbx_strand_id
1 'polypeptide(L)'
;EEDYRDVPTQARVEQTAMSPEVRVRNFYEIELGLTEDQAREEARRCLECGCQDTYECKLRQYASEYKVDDSRYGAREYLALREKDVQNFLHRDYNKCITCGQCVRMCQEVRGAGAVAFINRGSATVVGTAFGHTLEEAGCQFCAACVDACPTGALMDDKNRWREMPDSTVATICPYCGVGCQLNIEVKNNKIIRSVPDDNGPANLGQACVKGRFGLTFVHDENKLKTPLIKKDGKFTEATWDEALDLVASKFASYGG
;
A
#
# COMPACT_ATOMS: atom_id res chain seq x y z
N GLU A 1 -26.59 2.74 7.19
CA GLU A 1 -27.36 3.52 8.22
C GLU A 1 -27.57 2.72 9.49
N GLU A 2 -27.78 1.40 9.45
CA GLU A 2 -28.02 0.60 10.65
C GLU A 2 -26.82 0.51 11.59
N ASP A 3 -25.62 0.52 11.07
CA ASP A 3 -24.39 0.39 11.84
C ASP A 3 -24.02 1.66 12.65
N TYR A 4 -24.68 2.77 12.36
CA TYR A 4 -24.38 4.08 12.98
C TYR A 4 -25.54 4.66 13.79
N ARG A 5 -26.58 3.87 14.06
CA ARG A 5 -27.77 4.33 14.81
C ARG A 5 -27.48 4.86 16.20
N ASP A 6 -26.49 4.28 16.86
CA ASP A 6 -26.11 4.61 18.22
C ASP A 6 -25.00 5.69 18.30
N VAL A 7 -24.53 6.17 17.15
CA VAL A 7 -23.50 7.21 17.10
C VAL A 7 -24.17 8.59 17.22
N PRO A 8 -23.86 9.37 18.26
CA PRO A 8 -24.45 10.68 18.44
C PRO A 8 -24.08 11.61 17.29
N THR A 9 -25.07 12.32 16.75
CA THR A 9 -24.83 13.33 15.72
C THR A 9 -24.11 14.53 16.34
N GLN A 10 -22.93 14.85 15.80
CA GLN A 10 -22.13 16.00 16.18
C GLN A 10 -22.13 17.04 15.06
N ALA A 11 -22.28 18.31 15.41
CA ALA A 11 -22.19 19.39 14.45
C ALA A 11 -20.79 19.49 13.84
N ARG A 12 -20.72 19.93 12.59
CA ARG A 12 -19.44 20.19 11.92
C ARG A 12 -18.71 21.33 12.61
N VAL A 13 -17.39 21.20 12.80
CA VAL A 13 -16.55 22.30 13.27
C VAL A 13 -16.45 23.36 12.17
N GLU A 14 -16.83 24.60 12.49
CA GLU A 14 -16.73 25.69 11.54
C GLU A 14 -15.29 26.20 11.45
N GLN A 15 -14.83 26.35 10.23
CA GLN A 15 -13.51 26.91 9.94
C GLN A 15 -13.49 28.40 10.22
N THR A 16 -12.48 28.87 10.96
CA THR A 16 -12.32 30.28 11.26
C THR A 16 -11.85 31.02 10.03
N ALA A 17 -12.56 32.07 9.64
CA ALA A 17 -12.17 32.95 8.56
C ALA A 17 -11.76 34.34 9.09
N MET A 18 -10.84 34.98 8.38
CA MET A 18 -10.45 36.35 8.66
C MET A 18 -11.66 37.31 8.50
N SER A 19 -11.83 38.22 9.43
CA SER A 19 -12.95 39.18 9.35
C SER A 19 -12.89 40.06 8.10
N PRO A 20 -14.05 40.50 7.56
CA PRO A 20 -14.08 41.32 6.36
C PRO A 20 -13.24 42.60 6.45
N GLU A 21 -13.19 43.24 7.62
CA GLU A 21 -12.45 44.48 7.86
C GLU A 21 -10.94 44.30 7.78
N VAL A 22 -10.46 43.09 8.13
CA VAL A 22 -9.03 42.75 8.08
C VAL A 22 -8.63 42.28 6.69
N ARG A 23 -9.43 41.40 6.08
CA ARG A 23 -9.09 40.79 4.78
C ARG A 23 -9.05 41.79 3.60
N VAL A 24 -9.81 42.89 3.67
CA VAL A 24 -9.79 43.93 2.61
C VAL A 24 -8.49 44.73 2.62
N ARG A 25 -7.65 44.61 3.66
CA ARG A 25 -6.42 45.40 3.83
C ARG A 25 -5.13 44.62 3.62
N ASN A 26 -5.23 43.34 3.29
CA ASN A 26 -4.07 42.50 3.08
C ASN A 26 -4.39 41.34 2.10
N PHE A 27 -3.37 40.57 1.72
CA PHE A 27 -3.45 39.40 0.83
C PHE A 27 -3.07 38.10 1.56
N TYR A 28 -3.26 38.05 2.88
CA TYR A 28 -3.04 36.84 3.65
C TYR A 28 -4.17 35.84 3.42
N GLU A 29 -3.94 34.60 3.81
CA GLU A 29 -4.92 33.52 3.75
C GLU A 29 -6.19 33.91 4.50
N ILE A 30 -7.34 33.83 3.82
CA ILE A 30 -8.63 34.26 4.37
C ILE A 30 -9.21 33.19 5.28
N GLU A 31 -9.11 31.95 4.87
CA GLU A 31 -9.56 30.78 5.65
C GLU A 31 -8.39 30.25 6.47
N LEU A 32 -8.44 30.45 7.78
CA LEU A 32 -7.31 30.21 8.68
C LEU A 32 -7.09 28.72 9.02
N GLY A 33 -7.89 27.84 8.42
CA GLY A 33 -7.84 26.42 8.73
C GLY A 33 -8.44 26.06 10.10
N LEU A 34 -8.19 24.84 10.56
CA LEU A 34 -8.58 24.38 11.89
C LEU A 34 -7.37 24.38 12.83
N THR A 35 -7.58 24.74 14.06
CA THR A 35 -6.59 24.49 15.11
C THR A 35 -6.46 22.99 15.37
N GLU A 36 -5.41 22.54 16.04
CA GLU A 36 -5.23 21.13 16.36
C GLU A 36 -6.42 20.57 17.14
N ASP A 37 -6.93 21.30 18.13
CA ASP A 37 -8.09 20.88 18.91
C ASP A 37 -9.36 20.78 18.06
N GLN A 38 -9.59 21.77 17.19
CA GLN A 38 -10.70 21.75 16.23
C GLN A 38 -10.57 20.59 15.23
N ALA A 39 -9.37 20.31 14.73
CA ALA A 39 -9.13 19.19 13.85
C ALA A 39 -9.37 17.84 14.55
N ARG A 40 -8.97 17.72 15.81
CA ARG A 40 -9.24 16.53 16.64
C ARG A 40 -10.74 16.36 16.92
N GLU A 41 -11.44 17.46 17.17
CA GLU A 41 -12.90 17.44 17.38
C GLU A 41 -13.62 17.02 16.09
N GLU A 42 -13.26 17.58 14.94
CA GLU A 42 -13.82 17.19 13.65
C GLU A 42 -13.51 15.73 13.30
N ALA A 43 -12.31 15.26 13.62
CA ALA A 43 -11.92 13.86 13.42
C ALA A 43 -12.78 12.87 14.23
N ARG A 44 -13.29 13.27 15.41
CA ARG A 44 -14.20 12.44 16.23
C ARG A 44 -15.55 12.17 15.57
N ARG A 45 -15.94 13.00 14.60
CA ARG A 45 -17.15 12.79 13.79
C ARG A 45 -16.97 11.72 12.72
N CYS A 46 -15.73 11.27 12.49
CA CYS A 46 -15.44 10.27 11.49
C CYS A 46 -16.06 8.93 11.88
N LEU A 47 -16.95 8.41 11.06
CA LEU A 47 -17.58 7.10 11.23
C LEU A 47 -16.73 5.96 10.65
N GLU A 48 -15.53 6.24 10.20
CA GLU A 48 -14.66 5.29 9.50
C GLU A 48 -15.34 4.55 8.34
N CYS A 49 -16.43 5.12 7.82
CA CYS A 49 -17.23 4.54 6.73
C CYS A 49 -16.55 4.66 5.36
N GLY A 50 -15.47 5.43 5.26
CA GLY A 50 -14.77 5.71 4.03
C GLY A 50 -13.99 4.52 3.49
N CYS A 51 -13.73 4.56 2.19
CA CYS A 51 -12.81 3.64 1.55
C CYS A 51 -11.37 3.93 2.00
N GLN A 52 -10.66 2.90 2.46
CA GLN A 52 -9.28 3.02 2.90
C GLN A 52 -8.30 3.21 1.73
N ASP A 53 -8.71 2.85 0.52
CA ASP A 53 -7.96 3.08 -0.72
C ASP A 53 -8.39 4.41 -1.36
N THR A 54 -8.19 5.49 -0.64
CA THR A 54 -8.71 6.81 -1.01
C THR A 54 -8.01 7.38 -2.25
N TYR A 55 -6.74 7.08 -2.46
CA TYR A 55 -5.91 7.75 -3.46
C TYR A 55 -5.82 7.00 -4.79
N GLU A 56 -6.01 5.68 -4.81
CA GLU A 56 -5.81 4.83 -5.99
C GLU A 56 -7.09 4.15 -6.49
N CYS A 57 -8.22 4.37 -5.83
CA CYS A 57 -9.48 3.72 -6.22
C CYS A 57 -10.02 4.28 -7.53
N LYS A 58 -9.78 3.58 -8.62
CA LYS A 58 -10.28 3.92 -9.96
C LYS A 58 -11.81 3.94 -10.02
N LEU A 59 -12.50 3.07 -9.27
CA LEU A 59 -13.95 3.08 -9.21
C LEU A 59 -14.47 4.42 -8.66
N ARG A 60 -13.89 4.92 -7.57
CA ARG A 60 -14.25 6.21 -6.98
C ARG A 60 -14.00 7.35 -7.97
N GLN A 61 -12.84 7.34 -8.64
CA GLN A 61 -12.50 8.32 -9.65
C GLN A 61 -13.56 8.36 -10.75
N TYR A 62 -13.86 7.21 -11.36
CA TYR A 62 -14.82 7.12 -12.44
C TYR A 62 -16.26 7.39 -11.98
N ALA A 63 -16.65 6.93 -10.79
CA ALA A 63 -17.98 7.24 -10.25
C ALA A 63 -18.17 8.77 -10.09
N SER A 64 -17.15 9.49 -9.65
CA SER A 64 -17.18 10.95 -9.55
C SER A 64 -17.18 11.63 -10.93
N GLU A 65 -16.36 11.16 -11.86
CA GLU A 65 -16.26 11.67 -13.22
C GLU A 65 -17.58 11.51 -13.97
N TYR A 66 -18.22 10.34 -13.88
CA TYR A 66 -19.49 10.04 -14.52
C TYR A 66 -20.70 10.50 -13.70
N LYS A 67 -20.50 11.14 -12.55
CA LYS A 67 -21.58 11.64 -11.66
C LYS A 67 -22.61 10.56 -11.36
N VAL A 68 -22.15 9.37 -10.95
CA VAL A 68 -23.03 8.24 -10.66
C VAL A 68 -23.95 8.58 -9.51
N ASP A 69 -25.27 8.39 -9.72
CA ASP A 69 -26.28 8.47 -8.67
C ASP A 69 -26.54 7.06 -8.13
N ASP A 70 -26.04 6.78 -6.93
CA ASP A 70 -26.18 5.51 -6.24
C ASP A 70 -27.50 5.36 -5.48
N SER A 71 -28.21 6.46 -5.22
CA SER A 71 -29.50 6.44 -4.54
C SER A 71 -30.57 5.63 -5.26
N ARG A 72 -30.35 5.37 -6.55
CA ARG A 72 -31.25 4.58 -7.42
C ARG A 72 -31.32 3.10 -7.02
N TYR A 73 -30.29 2.58 -6.35
CA TYR A 73 -30.20 1.19 -5.93
C TYR A 73 -30.41 1.12 -4.42
N GLY A 74 -31.23 0.19 -3.97
CA GLY A 74 -31.48 -0.01 -2.53
C GLY A 74 -30.21 -0.34 -1.73
N ALA A 75 -30.32 -0.27 -0.42
CA ALA A 75 -29.22 -0.56 0.49
C ALA A 75 -28.62 -1.96 0.22
N ARG A 76 -27.29 -2.03 0.18
CA ARG A 76 -26.55 -3.27 0.03
C ARG A 76 -26.48 -4.01 1.36
N GLU A 77 -26.64 -5.32 1.33
CA GLU A 77 -26.34 -6.16 2.48
C GLU A 77 -24.84 -6.08 2.84
N TYR A 78 -24.53 -5.78 4.09
CA TYR A 78 -23.17 -5.67 4.58
C TYR A 78 -22.63 -7.05 4.97
N LEU A 79 -21.45 -7.39 4.48
CA LEU A 79 -20.76 -8.63 4.80
C LEU A 79 -19.75 -8.37 5.92
N ALA A 80 -19.93 -9.02 7.07
CA ALA A 80 -18.99 -8.90 8.18
C ALA A 80 -17.58 -9.40 7.76
N LEU A 81 -16.56 -8.61 8.11
CA LEU A 81 -15.16 -9.02 7.96
C LEU A 81 -14.86 -10.20 8.89
N ARG A 82 -14.23 -11.22 8.34
CA ARG A 82 -13.81 -12.40 9.09
C ARG A 82 -12.30 -12.33 9.33
N GLU A 83 -11.82 -12.89 10.44
CA GLU A 83 -10.36 -12.95 10.73
C GLU A 83 -9.55 -13.53 9.57
N LYS A 84 -10.09 -14.55 8.89
CA LYS A 84 -9.46 -15.18 7.73
C LYS A 84 -9.41 -14.33 6.47
N ASP A 85 -10.06 -13.18 6.45
CA ASP A 85 -10.00 -12.22 5.35
C ASP A 85 -8.84 -11.23 5.52
N VAL A 86 -8.19 -11.27 6.70
CA VAL A 86 -6.96 -10.54 7.02
C VAL A 86 -5.85 -11.57 7.23
N GLN A 87 -4.96 -11.73 6.27
CA GLN A 87 -3.93 -12.77 6.33
C GLN A 87 -2.55 -12.22 5.93
N ASN A 88 -1.62 -12.33 6.87
CA ASN A 88 -0.20 -12.01 6.69
C ASN A 88 0.07 -10.64 6.04
N PHE A 89 0.00 -10.58 4.70
CA PHE A 89 0.34 -9.39 3.92
C PHE A 89 -0.85 -8.79 3.18
N LEU A 90 -2.00 -9.47 3.18
CA LEU A 90 -3.15 -9.08 2.36
C LEU A 90 -4.42 -8.97 3.21
N HIS A 91 -5.16 -7.92 2.94
CA HIS A 91 -6.47 -7.67 3.53
C HIS A 91 -7.53 -7.69 2.43
N ARG A 92 -8.68 -8.29 2.72
CA ARG A 92 -9.82 -8.36 1.80
C ARG A 92 -11.10 -7.83 2.45
N ASP A 93 -11.71 -6.87 1.79
CA ASP A 93 -13.01 -6.33 2.15
C ASP A 93 -14.04 -6.65 1.04
N TYR A 94 -14.93 -7.60 1.30
CA TYR A 94 -15.94 -8.01 0.34
C TYR A 94 -16.97 -6.91 0.01
N ASN A 95 -17.15 -5.95 0.90
CA ASN A 95 -18.11 -4.86 0.71
C ASN A 95 -17.68 -3.90 -0.40
N LYS A 96 -16.39 -3.86 -0.70
CA LYS A 96 -15.81 -3.07 -1.79
C LYS A 96 -15.67 -3.86 -3.10
N CYS A 97 -15.88 -5.17 -3.05
CA CYS A 97 -15.71 -6.04 -4.20
C CYS A 97 -16.87 -5.90 -5.19
N ILE A 98 -16.56 -5.58 -6.44
CA ILE A 98 -17.53 -5.51 -7.55
C ILE A 98 -17.55 -6.80 -8.40
N THR A 99 -16.92 -7.86 -7.94
CA THR A 99 -16.85 -9.16 -8.62
C THR A 99 -16.33 -9.09 -10.08
N CYS A 100 -15.47 -8.13 -10.40
CA CYS A 100 -14.92 -7.95 -11.74
C CYS A 100 -14.00 -9.09 -12.21
N GLY A 101 -13.48 -9.92 -11.30
CA GLY A 101 -12.64 -11.08 -11.60
C GLY A 101 -11.20 -10.77 -12.00
N GLN A 102 -10.76 -9.50 -12.00
CA GLN A 102 -9.38 -9.17 -12.41
C GLN A 102 -8.34 -9.85 -11.51
N CYS A 103 -8.56 -9.89 -10.21
CA CYS A 103 -7.67 -10.58 -9.25
C CYS A 103 -7.63 -12.09 -9.49
N VAL A 104 -8.74 -12.71 -9.92
CA VAL A 104 -8.79 -14.14 -10.26
C VAL A 104 -7.94 -14.41 -11.50
N ARG A 105 -8.16 -13.65 -12.58
CA ARG A 105 -7.37 -13.78 -13.81
C ARG A 105 -5.89 -13.50 -13.59
N MET A 106 -5.58 -12.45 -12.83
CA MET A 106 -4.20 -12.13 -12.47
C MET A 106 -3.53 -13.30 -11.73
N CYS A 107 -4.23 -13.93 -10.78
CA CYS A 107 -3.70 -15.05 -10.02
C CYS A 107 -3.54 -16.32 -10.87
N GLN A 108 -4.51 -16.61 -11.75
CA GLN A 108 -4.53 -17.85 -12.55
C GLN A 108 -3.70 -17.73 -13.83
N GLU A 109 -3.92 -16.68 -14.61
CA GLU A 109 -3.37 -16.56 -15.98
C GLU A 109 -1.97 -15.92 -15.97
N VAL A 110 -1.76 -14.89 -15.14
CA VAL A 110 -0.48 -14.16 -15.13
C VAL A 110 0.51 -14.77 -14.13
N ARG A 111 0.04 -15.08 -12.91
CA ARG A 111 0.91 -15.61 -11.86
C ARG A 111 0.98 -17.14 -11.83
N GLY A 112 0.01 -17.82 -12.39
CA GLY A 112 -0.07 -19.28 -12.39
C GLY A 112 -0.27 -19.92 -11.01
N ALA A 113 -0.62 -19.13 -9.97
CA ALA A 113 -0.78 -19.63 -8.62
C ALA A 113 -2.18 -20.22 -8.36
N GLY A 114 -3.23 -19.63 -8.96
CA GLY A 114 -4.60 -20.14 -8.84
C GLY A 114 -5.18 -20.12 -7.43
N ALA A 115 -4.59 -19.38 -6.49
CA ALA A 115 -4.97 -19.39 -5.09
C ALA A 115 -6.35 -18.78 -4.81
N VAL A 116 -6.82 -17.90 -5.69
CA VAL A 116 -8.14 -17.26 -5.56
C VAL A 116 -9.00 -17.55 -6.77
N ALA A 117 -10.29 -17.75 -6.52
CA ALA A 117 -11.30 -18.06 -7.53
C ALA A 117 -12.65 -17.44 -7.12
N PHE A 118 -13.62 -17.45 -8.02
CA PHE A 118 -15.01 -17.21 -7.62
C PHE A 118 -15.50 -18.41 -6.82
N ILE A 119 -16.00 -18.13 -5.63
CA ILE A 119 -16.64 -19.12 -4.74
C ILE A 119 -18.09 -18.74 -4.53
N ASN A 120 -18.90 -19.72 -4.13
CA ASN A 120 -20.35 -19.66 -4.07
C ASN A 120 -20.97 -19.36 -5.47
N ARG A 121 -22.30 -19.39 -5.57
CA ARG A 121 -23.01 -19.14 -6.83
C ARG A 121 -24.12 -18.13 -6.64
N GLY A 122 -24.53 -17.50 -7.75
CA GLY A 122 -25.63 -16.54 -7.77
C GLY A 122 -25.30 -15.28 -6.98
N SER A 123 -26.24 -14.76 -6.24
CA SER A 123 -26.09 -13.53 -5.45
C SER A 123 -25.05 -13.61 -4.35
N ALA A 124 -24.69 -14.82 -3.91
CA ALA A 124 -23.66 -15.05 -2.89
C ALA A 124 -22.23 -15.17 -3.46
N THR A 125 -22.04 -14.96 -4.76
CA THR A 125 -20.72 -15.07 -5.40
C THR A 125 -19.76 -14.03 -4.83
N VAL A 126 -18.60 -14.50 -4.37
CA VAL A 126 -17.47 -13.68 -3.93
C VAL A 126 -16.16 -14.25 -4.47
N VAL A 127 -15.08 -13.47 -4.41
CA VAL A 127 -13.74 -13.97 -4.70
C VAL A 127 -13.12 -14.49 -3.41
N GLY A 128 -12.69 -15.73 -3.41
CA GLY A 128 -12.13 -16.37 -2.22
C GLY A 128 -11.23 -17.53 -2.56
N THR A 129 -10.88 -18.29 -1.55
CA THR A 129 -10.13 -19.53 -1.64
C THR A 129 -11.09 -20.72 -1.64
N ALA A 130 -10.74 -21.82 -2.32
CA ALA A 130 -11.54 -23.03 -2.31
C ALA A 130 -11.73 -23.55 -0.88
N PHE A 131 -12.93 -24.06 -0.59
CA PHE A 131 -13.31 -24.64 0.70
C PHE A 131 -13.05 -23.77 1.95
N GLY A 132 -12.86 -22.46 1.75
CA GLY A 132 -12.59 -21.52 2.85
C GLY A 132 -11.22 -21.67 3.50
N HIS A 133 -10.27 -22.29 2.80
CA HIS A 133 -8.86 -22.31 3.20
C HIS A 133 -8.29 -20.91 3.39
N THR A 134 -7.20 -20.84 4.14
CA THR A 134 -6.37 -19.61 4.18
C THR A 134 -5.69 -19.39 2.82
N LEU A 135 -5.20 -18.18 2.56
CA LEU A 135 -4.43 -17.91 1.34
C LEU A 135 -3.18 -18.81 1.26
N GLU A 136 -2.54 -19.05 2.40
CA GLU A 136 -1.35 -19.89 2.51
C GLU A 136 -1.65 -21.34 2.14
N GLU A 137 -2.70 -21.93 2.72
CA GLU A 137 -3.16 -23.30 2.39
C GLU A 137 -3.60 -23.43 0.93
N ALA A 138 -4.13 -22.36 0.35
CA ALA A 138 -4.51 -22.30 -1.06
C ALA A 138 -3.31 -22.11 -2.02
N GLY A 139 -2.08 -22.08 -1.51
CA GLY A 139 -0.86 -21.93 -2.32
C GLY A 139 -0.59 -20.50 -2.78
N CYS A 140 -1.09 -19.49 -2.09
CA CYS A 140 -0.81 -18.10 -2.39
C CYS A 140 0.69 -17.78 -2.24
N GLN A 141 1.26 -17.14 -3.24
CA GLN A 141 2.66 -16.71 -3.23
C GLN A 141 2.88 -15.33 -2.57
N PHE A 142 1.84 -14.70 -2.05
CA PHE A 142 1.85 -13.35 -1.48
C PHE A 142 2.53 -12.31 -2.37
N CYS A 143 2.37 -12.42 -3.68
CA CYS A 143 2.98 -11.51 -4.66
C CYS A 143 2.26 -10.17 -4.80
N ALA A 144 1.08 -10.03 -4.20
CA ALA A 144 0.19 -8.87 -4.25
C ALA A 144 -0.26 -8.40 -5.65
N ALA A 145 -0.03 -9.17 -6.70
CA ALA A 145 -0.49 -8.83 -8.06
C ALA A 145 -2.03 -8.69 -8.14
N CYS A 146 -2.77 -9.40 -7.30
CA CYS A 146 -4.22 -9.25 -7.17
C CYS A 146 -4.62 -7.93 -6.50
N VAL A 147 -3.76 -7.36 -5.65
CA VAL A 147 -3.96 -6.03 -5.04
C VAL A 147 -3.81 -4.97 -6.12
N ASP A 148 -2.72 -5.02 -6.90
CA ASP A 148 -2.46 -4.06 -7.96
C ASP A 148 -3.55 -4.08 -9.06
N ALA A 149 -4.12 -5.26 -9.32
CA ALA A 149 -5.20 -5.43 -10.29
C ALA A 149 -6.59 -5.03 -9.73
N CYS A 150 -6.74 -4.82 -8.43
CA CYS A 150 -8.04 -4.52 -7.83
C CYS A 150 -8.45 -3.07 -8.07
N PRO A 151 -9.56 -2.79 -8.79
CA PRO A 151 -9.95 -1.42 -9.11
C PRO A 151 -10.66 -0.70 -7.97
N THR A 152 -10.96 -1.37 -6.85
CA THR A 152 -11.85 -0.83 -5.81
C THR A 152 -11.27 -0.83 -4.41
N GLY A 153 -10.02 -1.24 -4.24
CA GLY A 153 -9.44 -1.41 -2.90
C GLY A 153 -10.10 -2.50 -2.05
N ALA A 154 -10.83 -3.42 -2.68
CA ALA A 154 -11.34 -4.62 -2.00
C ALA A 154 -10.22 -5.58 -1.58
N LEU A 155 -9.08 -5.50 -2.25
CA LEU A 155 -7.84 -6.16 -1.88
C LEU A 155 -6.80 -5.10 -1.60
N MET A 156 -6.20 -5.16 -0.44
CA MET A 156 -5.17 -4.21 -0.01
C MET A 156 -4.00 -4.95 0.63
N ASP A 157 -2.88 -4.30 0.61
CA ASP A 157 -1.71 -4.66 1.38
C ASP A 157 -1.96 -4.27 2.85
N ASP A 158 -1.90 -5.23 3.75
CA ASP A 158 -2.23 -5.03 5.16
C ASP A 158 -1.39 -3.94 5.84
N LYS A 159 -0.10 -3.86 5.51
CA LYS A 159 0.80 -2.85 6.07
C LYS A 159 0.49 -1.42 5.59
N ASN A 160 -0.19 -1.30 4.45
CA ASN A 160 -0.48 -0.03 3.81
C ASN A 160 -1.97 0.34 3.85
N ARG A 161 -2.74 -0.39 4.63
CA ARG A 161 -4.18 -0.15 4.81
C ARG A 161 -4.50 1.31 5.19
N TRP A 162 -3.65 1.89 6.01
CA TRP A 162 -3.75 3.27 6.52
C TRP A 162 -2.59 4.15 6.05
N ARG A 163 -2.06 3.87 4.88
CA ARG A 163 -0.89 4.59 4.41
C ARG A 163 -1.18 6.07 4.20
N GLU A 164 -0.19 6.83 4.54
CA GLU A 164 -0.12 8.25 4.18
C GLU A 164 0.35 8.39 2.72
N MET A 165 0.08 9.57 2.13
CA MET A 165 0.67 9.92 0.83
C MET A 165 2.20 9.96 0.94
N PRO A 166 2.92 9.36 0.00
CA PRO A 166 4.37 9.43 -0.02
C PRO A 166 4.86 10.85 -0.31
N ASP A 167 5.98 11.23 0.28
CA ASP A 167 6.67 12.48 -0.06
C ASP A 167 7.40 12.37 -1.39
N SER A 168 7.86 11.18 -1.72
CA SER A 168 8.57 10.88 -2.96
C SER A 168 8.46 9.41 -3.34
N THR A 169 8.64 9.15 -4.63
CA THR A 169 8.76 7.79 -5.19
C THR A 169 10.10 7.66 -5.90
N VAL A 170 10.84 6.61 -5.56
CA VAL A 170 12.18 6.35 -6.10
C VAL A 170 12.19 5.02 -6.85
N ALA A 171 12.50 5.08 -8.14
CA ALA A 171 12.70 3.88 -8.95
C ALA A 171 14.05 3.22 -8.59
N THR A 172 14.03 1.91 -8.36
CA THR A 172 15.23 1.14 -8.01
C THR A 172 15.11 -0.30 -8.50
N ILE A 173 16.21 -1.04 -8.37
CA ILE A 173 16.25 -2.48 -8.67
C ILE A 173 16.14 -3.27 -7.38
N CYS A 174 15.32 -4.32 -7.40
CA CYS A 174 15.17 -5.23 -6.26
C CYS A 174 16.50 -5.90 -5.89
N PRO A 175 16.93 -5.85 -4.61
CA PRO A 175 18.25 -6.35 -4.20
C PRO A 175 18.30 -7.86 -3.97
N TYR A 176 17.20 -8.60 -4.12
CA TYR A 176 17.10 -9.98 -3.65
C TYR A 176 17.65 -11.04 -4.62
N CYS A 177 17.45 -10.87 -5.91
CA CYS A 177 17.89 -11.91 -6.86
C CYS A 177 18.23 -11.31 -8.24
N GLY A 178 18.81 -12.15 -9.09
CA GLY A 178 19.29 -11.77 -10.44
C GLY A 178 18.20 -11.50 -11.48
N VAL A 179 16.91 -11.62 -11.14
CA VAL A 179 15.80 -11.20 -12.03
C VAL A 179 15.88 -9.71 -12.32
N GLY A 180 16.34 -8.89 -11.35
CA GLY A 180 16.49 -7.45 -11.56
C GLY A 180 15.17 -6.69 -11.66
N CYS A 181 14.14 -7.13 -10.92
CA CYS A 181 12.84 -6.46 -10.90
C CYS A 181 12.97 -4.98 -10.58
N GLN A 182 12.40 -4.13 -11.42
CA GLN A 182 12.30 -2.70 -11.16
C GLN A 182 11.14 -2.43 -10.21
N LEU A 183 11.41 -1.65 -9.17
CA LEU A 183 10.47 -1.30 -8.11
C LEU A 183 10.40 0.21 -7.95
N ASN A 184 9.22 0.71 -7.71
CA ASN A 184 8.95 2.06 -7.27
C ASN A 184 8.80 2.05 -5.75
N ILE A 185 9.75 2.66 -5.05
CA ILE A 185 9.77 2.73 -3.58
C ILE A 185 9.13 4.02 -3.14
N GLU A 186 8.03 3.92 -2.44
CA GLU A 186 7.32 5.05 -1.85
C GLU A 186 7.93 5.38 -0.48
N VAL A 187 8.33 6.64 -0.31
CA VAL A 187 9.03 7.13 0.87
C VAL A 187 8.24 8.23 1.56
N LYS A 188 8.13 8.16 2.87
CA LYS A 188 7.53 9.17 3.74
C LYS A 188 8.44 9.42 4.93
N ASN A 189 8.77 10.68 5.22
CA ASN A 189 9.64 11.05 6.33
C ASN A 189 10.94 10.21 6.35
N ASN A 190 11.58 10.05 5.18
CA ASN A 190 12.78 9.24 4.99
C ASN A 190 12.65 7.75 5.39
N LYS A 191 11.41 7.23 5.39
CA LYS A 191 11.12 5.81 5.62
C LYS A 191 10.39 5.21 4.43
N ILE A 192 10.73 3.99 4.07
CA ILE A 192 10.01 3.22 3.07
C ILE A 192 8.64 2.86 3.66
N ILE A 193 7.58 3.31 3.01
CA ILE A 193 6.21 2.98 3.38
C ILE A 193 5.62 1.89 2.49
N ARG A 194 6.06 1.79 1.23
CA ARG A 194 5.57 0.78 0.28
C ARG A 194 6.59 0.50 -0.82
N SER A 195 6.54 -0.71 -1.36
CA SER A 195 7.23 -1.11 -2.58
C SER A 195 6.21 -1.57 -3.62
N VAL A 196 6.21 -0.94 -4.77
CA VAL A 196 5.32 -1.25 -5.90
C VAL A 196 6.18 -1.67 -7.08
N PRO A 197 5.86 -2.77 -7.79
CA PRO A 197 6.56 -3.10 -9.02
C PRO A 197 6.30 -2.01 -10.08
N ASP A 198 7.32 -1.70 -10.86
CA ASP A 198 7.18 -0.76 -11.96
C ASP A 198 6.53 -1.45 -13.16
N ASP A 199 5.41 -0.93 -13.63
CA ASP A 199 4.66 -1.47 -14.77
C ASP A 199 5.50 -1.47 -16.06
N ASN A 200 6.44 -0.53 -16.18
CA ASN A 200 7.34 -0.40 -17.31
C ASN A 200 8.69 -1.11 -17.10
N GLY A 201 8.86 -1.80 -15.99
CA GLY A 201 10.09 -2.52 -15.67
C GLY A 201 10.35 -3.64 -16.68
N PRO A 202 11.44 -3.59 -17.48
CA PRO A 202 11.65 -4.52 -18.60
C PRO A 202 11.85 -5.98 -18.16
N ALA A 203 12.32 -6.19 -16.93
CA ALA A 203 12.56 -7.53 -16.40
C ALA A 203 11.32 -8.15 -15.73
N ASN A 204 10.39 -7.34 -15.22
CA ASN A 204 9.31 -7.82 -14.38
C ASN A 204 7.89 -7.38 -14.80
N LEU A 205 7.75 -6.44 -15.73
CA LEU A 205 6.48 -6.03 -16.35
C LEU A 205 5.36 -5.86 -15.31
N GLY A 206 5.58 -5.02 -14.30
CA GLY A 206 4.63 -4.77 -13.23
C GLY A 206 4.46 -5.92 -12.21
N GLN A 207 5.36 -6.92 -12.21
CA GLN A 207 5.26 -8.04 -11.29
C GLN A 207 6.38 -8.04 -10.25
N ALA A 208 6.09 -8.50 -9.05
CA ALA A 208 7.08 -8.75 -8.02
C ALA A 208 6.76 -10.03 -7.24
N CYS A 209 7.73 -10.60 -6.56
CA CYS A 209 7.50 -11.64 -5.57
C CYS A 209 7.32 -11.03 -4.16
N VAL A 210 6.95 -11.86 -3.20
CA VAL A 210 6.75 -11.45 -1.80
C VAL A 210 7.96 -10.69 -1.23
N LYS A 211 9.20 -11.07 -1.59
CA LYS A 211 10.43 -10.41 -1.09
C LYS A 211 10.54 -8.96 -1.58
N GLY A 212 10.41 -8.73 -2.88
CA GLY A 212 10.45 -7.38 -3.45
C GLY A 212 9.31 -6.51 -2.96
N ARG A 213 8.15 -7.12 -2.70
CA ARG A 213 6.95 -6.42 -2.26
C ARG A 213 6.99 -6.03 -0.77
N PHE A 214 7.38 -6.95 0.11
CA PHE A 214 7.24 -6.80 1.56
C PHE A 214 8.55 -6.92 2.34
N GLY A 215 9.63 -7.29 1.70
CA GLY A 215 10.88 -7.63 2.37
C GLY A 215 11.87 -6.48 2.54
N LEU A 216 11.53 -5.22 2.21
CA LEU A 216 12.49 -4.10 2.22
C LEU A 216 12.67 -3.43 3.59
N THR A 217 12.06 -3.96 4.64
CA THR A 217 12.19 -3.41 6.01
C THR A 217 13.64 -3.41 6.52
N PHE A 218 14.48 -4.32 6.02
CA PHE A 218 15.90 -4.39 6.38
C PHE A 218 16.67 -3.08 6.09
N VAL A 219 16.18 -2.24 5.18
CA VAL A 219 16.81 -0.95 4.86
C VAL A 219 16.90 -0.04 6.09
N HIS A 220 15.93 -0.18 6.99
CA HIS A 220 15.82 0.61 8.22
C HIS A 220 16.26 -0.17 9.47
N ASP A 221 16.83 -1.37 9.31
CA ASP A 221 17.33 -2.16 10.43
C ASP A 221 18.52 -1.47 11.08
N GLU A 222 18.49 -1.37 12.40
CA GLU A 222 19.56 -0.72 13.18
C GLU A 222 20.90 -1.47 13.06
N ASN A 223 20.84 -2.78 12.87
CA ASN A 223 22.01 -3.64 12.71
C ASN A 223 22.56 -3.66 11.28
N LYS A 224 21.93 -2.96 10.35
CA LYS A 224 22.44 -2.87 8.99
C LYS A 224 23.79 -2.18 8.94
N LEU A 225 24.76 -2.81 8.30
CA LEU A 225 26.06 -2.20 8.04
C LEU A 225 25.88 -0.93 7.18
N LYS A 226 26.45 0.17 7.66
CA LYS A 226 26.39 1.49 7.00
C LYS A 226 27.69 1.86 6.31
N THR A 227 28.77 1.20 6.69
CA THR A 227 30.12 1.38 6.17
C THR A 227 30.72 0.04 5.80
N PRO A 228 31.67 -0.02 4.84
CA PRO A 228 32.45 -1.22 4.58
C PRO A 228 33.21 -1.68 5.83
N LEU A 229 33.41 -2.97 5.95
CA LEU A 229 34.24 -3.54 7.03
C LEU A 229 35.44 -4.26 6.42
N ILE A 230 36.63 -3.93 6.89
CA ILE A 230 37.88 -4.61 6.53
C ILE A 230 38.33 -5.45 7.71
N LYS A 231 38.71 -6.71 7.45
CA LYS A 231 39.24 -7.60 8.46
C LYS A 231 40.74 -7.34 8.63
N LYS A 232 41.11 -6.79 9.78
CA LYS A 232 42.53 -6.56 10.21
C LYS A 232 42.77 -7.36 11.48
N ASP A 233 43.82 -8.16 11.51
CA ASP A 233 44.21 -8.99 12.68
C ASP A 233 43.06 -9.83 13.25
N GLY A 234 42.24 -10.40 12.36
CA GLY A 234 41.11 -11.26 12.75
C GLY A 234 39.86 -10.52 13.17
N LYS A 235 39.85 -9.19 13.30
CA LYS A 235 38.69 -8.36 13.68
C LYS A 235 38.24 -7.49 12.53
N PHE A 236 36.93 -7.33 12.41
CA PHE A 236 36.33 -6.37 11.45
C PHE A 236 36.39 -4.96 12.01
N THR A 237 36.93 -4.03 11.21
CA THR A 237 37.02 -2.59 11.50
C THR A 237 36.32 -1.81 10.40
N GLU A 238 35.67 -0.72 10.76
CA GLU A 238 35.08 0.19 9.79
C GLU A 238 36.13 0.78 8.86
N ALA A 239 35.77 0.96 7.59
CA ALA A 239 36.63 1.53 6.57
C ALA A 239 35.82 2.44 5.64
N THR A 240 36.49 3.32 4.91
CA THR A 240 35.88 4.07 3.83
C THR A 240 35.68 3.18 2.60
N TRP A 241 34.82 3.62 1.69
CA TRP A 241 34.64 2.93 0.41
C TRP A 241 35.93 2.88 -0.41
N ASP A 242 36.72 3.96 -0.41
CA ASP A 242 38.01 4.02 -1.13
C ASP A 242 38.97 2.99 -0.59
N GLU A 243 39.16 2.94 0.73
CA GLU A 243 40.04 1.94 1.38
C GLU A 243 39.59 0.50 1.06
N ALA A 244 38.28 0.24 1.08
CA ALA A 244 37.74 -1.09 0.79
C ALA A 244 37.94 -1.48 -0.68
N LEU A 245 37.68 -0.57 -1.62
CA LEU A 245 37.85 -0.79 -3.05
C LEU A 245 39.34 -0.95 -3.42
N ASP A 246 40.22 -0.13 -2.86
CA ASP A 246 41.66 -0.24 -3.07
C ASP A 246 42.21 -1.59 -2.58
N LEU A 247 41.73 -2.04 -1.42
CA LEU A 247 42.10 -3.37 -0.90
C LEU A 247 41.61 -4.48 -1.86
N VAL A 248 40.39 -4.42 -2.35
CA VAL A 248 39.82 -5.40 -3.29
C VAL A 248 40.63 -5.38 -4.60
N ALA A 249 40.87 -4.21 -5.16
CA ALA A 249 41.64 -4.06 -6.41
C ALA A 249 43.07 -4.60 -6.27
N SER A 250 43.77 -4.26 -5.17
CA SER A 250 45.14 -4.76 -4.90
C SER A 250 45.19 -6.28 -4.74
N LYS A 251 44.16 -6.86 -4.07
CA LYS A 251 44.04 -8.31 -3.94
C LYS A 251 43.78 -9.00 -5.27
N PHE A 252 42.86 -8.49 -6.08
CA PHE A 252 42.62 -9.05 -7.40
C PHE A 252 43.85 -8.97 -8.31
N ALA A 253 44.56 -7.84 -8.29
CA ALA A 253 45.82 -7.71 -9.03
C ALA A 253 46.89 -8.71 -8.57
N SER A 254 46.93 -9.06 -7.27
CA SER A 254 47.89 -10.05 -6.75
C SER A 254 47.57 -11.50 -7.13
N TYR A 255 46.32 -11.79 -7.52
CA TYR A 255 45.89 -13.14 -7.96
C TYR A 255 45.79 -13.28 -9.48
N GLY A 256 45.73 -12.18 -10.19
CA GLY A 256 45.63 -12.10 -11.63
C GLY A 256 47.00 -12.00 -12.31
N GLY A 257 47.81 -13.02 -12.11
CA GLY A 257 49.05 -13.17 -12.88
C GLY A 257 48.85 -13.82 -14.21
#